data_ead3c98abe89bbc598ad891622f9438a
#
_entry.id   ead3c98abe89bbc598ad891622f9438a
#
_cell.length_a   1.000
_cell.length_b   1.000
_cell.length_c   1.000
_cell.angle_alpha   90.00
_cell.angle_beta   90.00
_cell.angle_gamma   90.00
#
_symmetry.space_group_name_H-M   'P 1'
#
loop_
_entity.id
_entity.type
_entity.pdbx_description
1 polymer ?
#
loop_
_entity_poly.entity_id
_entity_poly.type
_entity_poly.pdbx_seq_one_letter_code
_entity_poly.pdbx_strand_id
1 'polypeptide(L)'
;IEIFDSTFKTIHIFVALCDNKYQGIVPVPSKIGNGQDPDNNLYWGCGFGIRTYFKKSKEWELVKILKPNSIIHERLIFKNTSKNFYLIADAYDGKFIKKCTQDFLNGTAGINKDTIQVNNRTIGVSGNASLLVYIGHDGLMDFDLEETYMNSDGRKRDVIILACYSRSYFSKYIQQAEADPLVWTTGLMCPEAYTVHDAISGYVLNESNEEIRIRATKAYSKFQKCSIGAAKKLLVTGP
;
A
#
# COMPACT_ATOMS: atom_id res chain seq x y z
N ILE A 1 -15.70 -12.79 -17.36
CA ILE A 1 -14.24 -12.61 -17.27
C ILE A 1 -13.98 -11.18 -17.68
N GLU A 2 -13.57 -10.33 -16.72
CA GLU A 2 -13.14 -8.98 -17.06
C GLU A 2 -11.86 -9.03 -17.89
N ILE A 3 -11.96 -8.54 -19.13
CA ILE A 3 -10.81 -8.48 -20.04
C ILE A 3 -10.05 -7.18 -19.73
N PHE A 4 -8.83 -7.30 -19.24
CA PHE A 4 -7.91 -6.17 -19.07
C PHE A 4 -6.58 -6.45 -19.78
N ASP A 5 -5.84 -5.38 -20.06
CA ASP A 5 -4.55 -5.44 -20.75
C ASP A 5 -3.46 -6.06 -19.86
N SER A 6 -3.25 -7.36 -19.99
CA SER A 6 -2.26 -8.14 -19.23
C SER A 6 -0.80 -7.85 -19.61
N THR A 7 -0.55 -7.03 -20.65
CA THR A 7 0.81 -6.58 -20.99
C THR A 7 1.38 -5.61 -19.97
N PHE A 8 0.52 -5.01 -19.14
CA PHE A 8 0.89 -4.18 -18.01
C PHE A 8 0.58 -4.89 -16.69
N LYS A 9 1.58 -4.97 -15.83
CA LYS A 9 1.36 -5.32 -14.42
C LYS A 9 0.88 -4.10 -13.64
N THR A 10 0.11 -4.32 -12.60
CA THR A 10 -0.40 -3.25 -11.77
C THR A 10 -0.03 -3.44 -10.31
N ILE A 11 0.21 -2.32 -9.65
CA ILE A 11 0.47 -2.20 -8.22
C ILE A 11 -0.67 -1.38 -7.64
N HIS A 12 -1.32 -1.83 -6.56
CA HIS A 12 -2.40 -1.09 -5.93
C HIS A 12 -2.07 -0.77 -4.47
N ILE A 13 -1.95 0.52 -4.14
CA ILE A 13 -1.65 1.03 -2.80
C ILE A 13 -2.93 1.50 -2.13
N PHE A 14 -3.21 0.98 -0.96
CA PHE A 14 -4.33 1.33 -0.08
C PHE A 14 -3.80 2.17 1.09
N VAL A 15 -4.30 3.39 1.23
CA VAL A 15 -3.91 4.33 2.29
C VAL A 15 -5.15 4.79 3.03
N ALA A 16 -5.35 4.33 4.26
CA ALA A 16 -6.26 5.02 5.17
C ALA A 16 -5.56 6.28 5.68
N LEU A 17 -6.08 7.45 5.35
CA LEU A 17 -5.50 8.73 5.76
C LEU A 17 -5.34 8.80 7.28
N CYS A 18 -4.22 9.32 7.76
CA CYS A 18 -3.95 9.50 9.19
C CYS A 18 -5.07 10.30 9.86
N ASP A 19 -5.69 9.76 10.91
CA ASP A 19 -6.84 10.39 11.56
C ASP A 19 -6.76 10.30 13.09
N ASN A 20 -6.51 11.43 13.74
CA ASN A 20 -6.44 11.52 15.20
C ASN A 20 -7.76 11.18 15.91
N LYS A 21 -8.88 11.26 15.21
CA LYS A 21 -10.21 11.08 15.80
C LYS A 21 -10.71 9.65 15.69
N TYR A 22 -10.38 8.97 14.60
CA TYR A 22 -11.01 7.69 14.24
C TYR A 22 -10.03 6.50 14.22
N GLN A 23 -8.76 6.74 14.56
CA GLN A 23 -7.73 5.70 14.60
C GLN A 23 -7.00 5.73 15.95
N GLY A 24 -6.61 4.56 16.45
CA GLY A 24 -5.88 4.38 17.72
C GLY A 24 -4.41 4.81 17.68
N ILE A 25 -4.09 5.82 16.88
CA ILE A 25 -2.71 6.34 16.74
C ILE A 25 -2.31 7.20 17.92
N VAL A 26 -0.99 7.32 18.12
CA VAL A 26 -0.46 8.44 18.93
C VAL A 26 -0.79 9.73 18.17
N PRO A 27 -1.51 10.68 18.80
CA PRO A 27 -1.96 11.88 18.10
C PRO A 27 -0.80 12.67 17.48
N VAL A 28 -0.96 13.04 16.22
CA VAL A 28 -0.07 13.95 15.51
C VAL A 28 -0.67 15.37 15.47
N PRO A 29 0.08 16.40 15.07
CA PRO A 29 -0.50 17.74 14.91
C PRO A 29 -1.78 17.71 14.07
N SER A 30 -2.82 18.43 14.52
CA SER A 30 -4.18 18.35 13.98
C SER A 30 -4.26 18.54 12.47
N LYS A 31 -3.42 19.39 11.91
CA LYS A 31 -3.36 19.66 10.46
C LYS A 31 -3.02 18.42 9.65
N ILE A 32 -2.08 17.57 10.12
CA ILE A 32 -1.61 16.41 9.41
C ILE A 32 -2.33 15.12 9.82
N GLY A 33 -3.07 15.15 10.93
CA GLY A 33 -3.88 14.05 11.46
C GLY A 33 -5.38 14.21 11.21
N ASN A 34 -5.76 14.89 10.13
CA ASN A 34 -7.14 15.00 9.66
C ASN A 34 -7.35 14.03 8.48
N GLY A 35 -8.06 12.95 8.73
CA GLY A 35 -8.34 11.91 7.73
C GLY A 35 -9.28 12.33 6.61
N GLN A 36 -9.88 13.52 6.69
CA GLN A 36 -10.76 14.10 5.69
C GLN A 36 -10.06 15.18 4.82
N ASP A 37 -8.79 15.47 5.11
CA ASP A 37 -7.98 16.45 4.38
C ASP A 37 -6.77 15.79 3.71
N PRO A 38 -6.92 15.24 2.49
CA PRO A 38 -5.82 14.59 1.79
C PRO A 38 -4.66 15.55 1.46
N ASP A 39 -4.92 16.87 1.37
CA ASP A 39 -3.90 17.84 0.97
C ASP A 39 -2.82 18.03 2.03
N ASN A 40 -3.20 17.98 3.29
CA ASN A 40 -2.30 18.17 4.42
C ASN A 40 -1.98 16.86 5.16
N ASN A 41 -2.58 15.73 4.79
CA ASN A 41 -2.49 14.48 5.54
C ASN A 41 -1.06 13.90 5.59
N LEU A 42 -0.67 13.38 6.76
CA LEU A 42 0.65 12.80 7.02
C LEU A 42 1.02 11.72 5.99
N TYR A 43 0.09 10.78 5.70
CA TYR A 43 0.37 9.64 4.82
C TYR A 43 0.19 9.95 3.34
N TRP A 44 -0.36 11.14 2.98
CA TRP A 44 -0.71 11.45 1.60
C TRP A 44 -0.10 12.74 1.06
N GLY A 45 -0.55 13.89 1.56
CA GLY A 45 -0.19 15.21 1.05
C GLY A 45 1.08 15.82 1.64
N CYS A 46 1.52 15.38 2.81
CA CYS A 46 2.79 15.80 3.41
C CYS A 46 4.00 15.40 2.57
N GLY A 47 5.16 15.95 2.87
CA GLY A 47 6.38 15.80 2.06
C GLY A 47 6.81 14.36 1.79
N PHE A 48 6.58 13.45 2.75
CA PHE A 48 6.83 12.01 2.64
C PHE A 48 5.56 11.18 2.53
N GLY A 49 4.40 11.80 2.30
CA GLY A 49 3.16 11.10 1.98
C GLY A 49 3.18 10.56 0.55
N ILE A 50 2.36 9.56 0.28
CA ILE A 50 2.33 8.81 -0.99
C ILE A 50 2.16 9.75 -2.18
N ARG A 51 1.16 10.64 -2.16
CA ARG A 51 0.92 11.57 -3.26
C ARG A 51 2.14 12.42 -3.58
N THR A 52 2.67 13.08 -2.56
CA THR A 52 3.75 14.05 -2.73
C THR A 52 5.05 13.39 -3.15
N TYR A 53 5.36 12.23 -2.57
CA TYR A 53 6.60 11.52 -2.83
C TYR A 53 6.62 10.92 -4.25
N PHE A 54 5.55 10.21 -4.65
CA PHE A 54 5.48 9.60 -5.98
C PHE A 54 5.38 10.64 -7.10
N LYS A 55 4.70 11.79 -6.88
CA LYS A 55 4.68 12.90 -7.85
C LYS A 55 6.06 13.53 -8.10
N LYS A 56 6.99 13.43 -7.15
CA LYS A 56 8.38 13.91 -7.29
C LYS A 56 9.33 12.85 -7.84
N SER A 57 8.91 11.60 -7.88
CA SER A 57 9.72 10.49 -8.40
C SER A 57 9.97 10.64 -9.89
N LYS A 58 11.20 10.34 -10.33
CA LYS A 58 11.55 10.26 -11.75
C LYS A 58 11.15 8.92 -12.38
N GLU A 59 10.82 7.93 -11.55
CA GLU A 59 10.43 6.60 -11.99
C GLU A 59 8.95 6.52 -12.38
N TRP A 60 8.14 7.48 -11.92
CA TRP A 60 6.69 7.47 -12.05
C TRP A 60 6.15 8.76 -12.63
N GLU A 61 5.36 8.65 -13.69
CA GLU A 61 4.63 9.75 -14.31
C GLU A 61 3.16 9.69 -13.87
N LEU A 62 2.63 10.79 -13.31
CA LEU A 62 1.22 10.90 -12.96
C LEU A 62 0.38 11.02 -14.24
N VAL A 63 -0.47 10.03 -14.49
CA VAL A 63 -1.32 9.96 -15.70
C VAL A 63 -2.72 10.50 -15.44
N LYS A 64 -3.28 10.22 -14.25
CA LYS A 64 -4.68 10.57 -13.95
C LYS A 64 -4.92 10.74 -12.45
N ILE A 65 -5.85 11.63 -12.12
CA ILE A 65 -6.39 11.80 -10.77
C ILE A 65 -7.89 11.60 -10.86
N LEU A 66 -8.45 10.79 -9.97
CA LEU A 66 -9.88 10.49 -9.87
C LEU A 66 -10.38 10.71 -8.44
N LYS A 67 -11.69 10.90 -8.30
CA LYS A 67 -12.43 10.84 -7.04
C LYS A 67 -13.45 9.71 -7.16
N PRO A 68 -13.11 8.46 -6.77
CA PRO A 68 -13.95 7.30 -7.04
C PRO A 68 -15.32 7.36 -6.35
N ASN A 69 -15.36 7.80 -5.10
CA ASN A 69 -16.58 7.86 -4.28
C ASN A 69 -16.36 8.73 -3.02
N SER A 70 -17.32 8.72 -2.10
CA SER A 70 -17.23 9.49 -0.85
C SER A 70 -16.27 8.91 0.20
N ILE A 71 -15.82 7.67 0.03
CA ILE A 71 -14.91 6.97 0.96
C ILE A 71 -13.45 7.12 0.49
N ILE A 72 -13.22 7.12 -0.82
CA ILE A 72 -11.90 7.31 -1.44
C ILE A 72 -11.85 8.74 -1.98
N HIS A 73 -11.19 9.62 -1.24
CA HIS A 73 -11.09 11.05 -1.57
C HIS A 73 -10.33 11.32 -2.86
N GLU A 74 -9.28 10.52 -3.09
CA GLU A 74 -8.41 10.68 -4.25
C GLU A 74 -7.86 9.31 -4.68
N ARG A 75 -7.86 9.06 -5.98
CA ARG A 75 -7.14 7.95 -6.63
C ARG A 75 -6.14 8.53 -7.60
N LEU A 76 -4.88 8.20 -7.41
CA LEU A 76 -3.80 8.55 -8.32
C LEU A 76 -3.44 7.36 -9.19
N ILE A 77 -3.22 7.61 -10.46
CA ILE A 77 -2.75 6.62 -11.41
C ILE A 77 -1.43 7.11 -11.97
N PHE A 78 -0.38 6.33 -11.71
CA PHE A 78 0.95 6.57 -12.26
C PHE A 78 1.29 5.49 -13.27
N LYS A 79 2.11 5.85 -14.26
CA LYS A 79 2.77 4.92 -15.17
C LYS A 79 4.26 4.92 -14.90
N ASN A 80 4.86 3.74 -14.86
CA ASN A 80 6.33 3.66 -14.75
C ASN A 80 6.98 4.17 -16.05
N THR A 81 8.05 4.95 -15.91
CA THR A 81 8.72 5.62 -17.04
C THR A 81 9.55 4.68 -17.91
N SER A 82 9.90 3.49 -17.40
CA SER A 82 10.81 2.55 -18.07
C SER A 82 10.27 1.13 -18.22
N LYS A 83 9.26 0.75 -17.47
CA LYS A 83 8.69 -0.61 -17.45
C LYS A 83 7.17 -0.60 -17.64
N ASN A 84 6.61 -1.72 -18.07
CA ASN A 84 5.18 -1.87 -18.27
C ASN A 84 4.42 -2.07 -16.95
N PHE A 85 4.44 -1.03 -16.10
CA PHE A 85 3.71 -1.02 -14.83
C PHE A 85 2.83 0.22 -14.72
N TYR A 86 1.65 0.02 -14.15
CA TYR A 86 0.84 1.08 -13.57
C TYR A 86 0.82 0.94 -12.05
N LEU A 87 0.81 2.07 -11.37
CA LEU A 87 0.63 2.15 -9.92
C LEU A 87 -0.62 2.97 -9.65
N ILE A 88 -1.53 2.37 -8.90
CA ILE A 88 -2.76 2.99 -8.43
C ILE A 88 -2.60 3.23 -6.93
N ALA A 89 -2.90 4.42 -6.47
CA ALA A 89 -2.88 4.73 -5.05
C ALA A 89 -4.20 5.37 -4.64
N ASP A 90 -4.84 4.82 -3.62
CA ASP A 90 -6.15 5.23 -3.10
C ASP A 90 -6.01 5.86 -1.71
N ALA A 91 -6.48 7.10 -1.57
CA ALA A 91 -6.61 7.80 -0.30
C ALA A 91 -8.00 7.59 0.29
N TYR A 92 -8.14 6.64 1.19
CA TYR A 92 -9.38 6.45 1.95
C TYR A 92 -9.51 7.52 3.03
N ASP A 93 -10.70 8.06 3.22
CA ASP A 93 -11.03 8.83 4.42
C ASP A 93 -10.63 8.04 5.67
N GLY A 94 -9.85 8.64 6.56
CA GLY A 94 -9.27 7.98 7.74
C GLY A 94 -10.29 7.34 8.66
N LYS A 95 -11.51 7.87 8.71
CA LYS A 95 -12.65 7.32 9.44
C LYS A 95 -13.08 5.95 8.92
N PHE A 96 -12.79 5.63 7.67
CA PHE A 96 -13.14 4.35 7.04
C PHE A 96 -11.95 3.37 6.96
N ILE A 97 -11.00 3.45 7.90
CA ILE A 97 -9.84 2.54 7.95
C ILE A 97 -10.24 1.06 7.94
N LYS A 98 -11.34 0.67 8.60
CA LYS A 98 -11.85 -0.71 8.55
C LYS A 98 -12.18 -1.13 7.11
N LYS A 99 -12.85 -0.26 6.35
CA LYS A 99 -13.16 -0.51 4.94
C LYS A 99 -11.90 -0.59 4.07
N CYS A 100 -10.93 0.29 4.30
CA CYS A 100 -9.64 0.25 3.60
C CYS A 100 -8.91 -1.09 3.84
N THR A 101 -8.88 -1.56 5.09
CA THR A 101 -8.29 -2.85 5.47
C THR A 101 -9.03 -4.01 4.81
N GLN A 102 -10.37 -4.01 4.83
CA GLN A 102 -11.21 -5.03 4.17
C GLN A 102 -10.98 -5.04 2.66
N ASP A 103 -10.91 -3.88 2.01
CA ASP A 103 -10.70 -3.79 0.56
C ASP A 103 -9.30 -4.29 0.16
N PHE A 104 -8.28 -3.97 0.94
CA PHE A 104 -6.94 -4.52 0.77
C PHE A 104 -6.95 -6.05 0.86
N LEU A 105 -7.56 -6.63 1.91
CA LEU A 105 -7.62 -8.07 2.12
C LEU A 105 -8.48 -8.79 1.06
N ASN A 106 -9.63 -8.21 0.67
CA ASN A 106 -10.46 -8.73 -0.42
C ASN A 106 -9.71 -8.74 -1.76
N GLY A 107 -8.95 -7.69 -2.04
CA GLY A 107 -8.07 -7.64 -3.21
C GLY A 107 -6.98 -8.71 -3.14
N THR A 108 -6.31 -8.85 -1.98
CA THR A 108 -5.26 -9.84 -1.76
C THR A 108 -5.77 -11.27 -1.96
N ALA A 109 -6.96 -11.58 -1.47
CA ALA A 109 -7.62 -12.89 -1.64
C ALA A 109 -8.25 -13.08 -3.04
N GLY A 110 -8.23 -12.07 -3.92
CA GLY A 110 -8.86 -12.13 -5.24
C GLY A 110 -10.39 -12.15 -5.22
N ILE A 111 -11.01 -11.82 -4.08
CA ILE A 111 -12.47 -11.74 -3.91
C ILE A 111 -13.02 -10.55 -4.68
N ASN A 112 -12.42 -9.37 -4.49
CA ASN A 112 -12.77 -8.16 -5.24
C ASN A 112 -11.78 -7.96 -6.39
N LYS A 113 -12.26 -8.14 -7.60
CA LYS A 113 -11.53 -7.83 -8.84
C LYS A 113 -12.18 -6.63 -9.50
N ASP A 114 -11.37 -5.70 -9.96
CA ASP A 114 -11.86 -4.50 -10.59
C ASP A 114 -10.93 -4.08 -11.74
N THR A 115 -11.43 -3.18 -12.58
CA THR A 115 -10.69 -2.61 -13.70
C THR A 115 -10.92 -1.12 -13.78
N ILE A 116 -9.96 -0.40 -14.32
CA ILE A 116 -10.08 1.04 -14.59
C ILE A 116 -9.63 1.37 -16.01
N GLN A 117 -10.27 2.39 -16.59
CA GLN A 117 -9.89 2.93 -17.89
C GLN A 117 -8.81 4.00 -17.74
N VAL A 118 -7.68 3.76 -18.38
CA VAL A 118 -6.55 4.69 -18.42
C VAL A 118 -6.21 4.92 -19.88
N ASN A 119 -6.54 6.11 -20.39
CA ASN A 119 -6.48 6.42 -21.82
C ASN A 119 -7.29 5.35 -22.61
N ASN A 120 -6.67 4.66 -23.56
CA ASN A 120 -7.30 3.63 -24.40
C ASN A 120 -7.07 2.20 -23.86
N ARG A 121 -6.75 2.05 -22.57
CA ARG A 121 -6.44 0.76 -21.96
C ARG A 121 -7.34 0.47 -20.76
N THR A 122 -7.76 -0.75 -20.63
CA THR A 122 -8.37 -1.29 -19.41
C THR A 122 -7.27 -1.95 -18.60
N ILE A 123 -6.99 -1.50 -17.38
CA ILE A 123 -5.98 -2.08 -16.49
C ILE A 123 -6.66 -2.73 -15.28
N GLY A 124 -6.14 -3.87 -14.84
CA GLY A 124 -6.65 -4.57 -13.67
C GLY A 124 -6.20 -3.91 -12.38
N VAL A 125 -7.11 -3.76 -11.42
CA VAL A 125 -6.82 -3.23 -10.07
C VAL A 125 -7.42 -4.12 -9.00
N SER A 126 -7.18 -3.83 -7.73
CA SER A 126 -7.60 -4.68 -6.61
C SER A 126 -7.11 -6.13 -6.82
N GLY A 127 -7.97 -7.14 -6.77
CA GLY A 127 -7.62 -8.53 -6.99
C GLY A 127 -7.08 -8.87 -8.39
N ASN A 128 -7.14 -7.94 -9.34
CA ASN A 128 -6.47 -8.06 -10.63
C ASN A 128 -5.04 -7.49 -10.63
N ALA A 129 -4.63 -6.80 -9.57
CA ALA A 129 -3.25 -6.34 -9.41
C ALA A 129 -2.29 -7.49 -9.12
N SER A 130 -1.01 -7.30 -9.44
CA SER A 130 0.06 -8.26 -9.13
C SER A 130 0.70 -8.01 -7.77
N LEU A 131 0.73 -6.75 -7.33
CA LEU A 131 1.21 -6.34 -6.00
C LEU A 131 0.15 -5.46 -5.33
N LEU A 132 -0.23 -5.83 -4.11
CA LEU A 132 -1.08 -5.01 -3.26
C LEU A 132 -0.27 -4.47 -2.09
N VAL A 133 -0.49 -3.20 -1.78
CA VAL A 133 0.26 -2.49 -0.74
C VAL A 133 -0.72 -1.86 0.25
N TYR A 134 -0.53 -2.12 1.53
CA TYR A 134 -1.18 -1.39 2.62
C TYR A 134 -0.14 -0.52 3.31
N ILE A 135 -0.41 0.77 3.49
CA ILE A 135 0.48 1.69 4.17
C ILE A 135 -0.31 2.68 5.03
N GLY A 136 0.05 2.79 6.31
CA GLY A 136 -0.60 3.67 7.26
C GLY A 136 -0.66 3.10 8.67
N HIS A 137 -1.67 3.51 9.44
CA HIS A 137 -1.98 2.91 10.74
C HIS A 137 -2.45 1.46 10.55
N ASP A 138 -2.04 0.57 11.45
CA ASP A 138 -2.56 -0.79 11.49
C ASP A 138 -3.94 -0.81 12.15
N GLY A 139 -4.99 -0.81 11.33
CA GLY A 139 -6.36 -0.82 11.83
C GLY A 139 -6.71 -2.09 12.61
N LEU A 140 -6.02 -3.21 12.36
CA LEU A 140 -6.24 -4.45 13.10
C LEU A 140 -5.74 -4.39 14.56
N MET A 141 -5.05 -3.32 14.95
CA MET A 141 -4.80 -3.00 16.35
C MET A 141 -6.03 -2.40 17.05
N ASP A 142 -6.98 -1.83 16.30
CA ASP A 142 -8.15 -1.10 16.81
C ASP A 142 -9.44 -1.95 16.72
N PHE A 143 -9.51 -2.89 15.78
CA PHE A 143 -10.70 -3.71 15.53
C PHE A 143 -10.36 -5.10 15.00
N ASP A 144 -11.27 -6.03 15.25
CA ASP A 144 -11.26 -7.36 14.64
C ASP A 144 -12.08 -7.39 13.36
N LEU A 145 -11.71 -8.31 12.44
CA LEU A 145 -12.48 -8.68 11.27
C LEU A 145 -13.06 -10.08 11.46
N GLU A 146 -14.38 -10.21 11.28
CA GLU A 146 -15.10 -11.48 11.39
C GLU A 146 -15.00 -12.29 10.09
N GLU A 147 -14.77 -11.60 8.97
CA GLU A 147 -14.71 -12.20 7.64
C GLU A 147 -13.46 -13.05 7.45
N THR A 148 -13.56 -14.02 6.57
CA THR A 148 -12.44 -14.82 6.08
C THR A 148 -12.01 -14.35 4.70
N TYR A 149 -10.72 -14.41 4.42
CA TYR A 149 -10.15 -13.91 3.17
C TYR A 149 -9.40 -15.04 2.45
N MET A 150 -10.14 -16.13 2.17
CA MET A 150 -9.59 -17.28 1.44
C MET A 150 -9.30 -16.93 -0.01
N ASN A 151 -8.18 -17.45 -0.52
CA ASN A 151 -7.84 -17.29 -1.94
C ASN A 151 -8.98 -17.80 -2.83
N SER A 152 -9.59 -16.91 -3.61
CA SER A 152 -10.82 -17.18 -4.36
C SER A 152 -10.58 -17.68 -5.79
N ASP A 153 -9.35 -17.57 -6.30
CA ASP A 153 -9.05 -17.86 -7.71
C ASP A 153 -7.75 -18.65 -7.92
N GLY A 154 -7.09 -19.11 -6.85
CA GLY A 154 -5.84 -19.86 -6.89
C GLY A 154 -4.61 -19.05 -7.32
N ARG A 155 -4.77 -17.73 -7.55
CA ARG A 155 -3.68 -16.87 -7.98
C ARG A 155 -2.98 -16.27 -6.76
N LYS A 156 -1.68 -16.51 -6.64
CA LYS A 156 -0.85 -15.84 -5.64
C LYS A 156 -0.63 -14.38 -6.00
N ARG A 157 -0.69 -13.52 -5.00
CA ARG A 157 -0.41 -12.08 -5.11
C ARG A 157 0.69 -11.70 -4.15
N ASP A 158 1.53 -10.80 -4.59
CA ASP A 158 2.55 -10.22 -3.72
C ASP A 158 1.93 -9.12 -2.85
N VAL A 159 2.41 -8.99 -1.61
CA VAL A 159 1.94 -7.91 -0.71
C VAL A 159 3.09 -7.19 -0.03
N ILE A 160 2.91 -5.89 0.20
CA ILE A 160 3.75 -5.06 1.08
C ILE A 160 2.82 -4.44 2.13
N ILE A 161 3.15 -4.59 3.42
CA ILE A 161 2.30 -4.08 4.50
C ILE A 161 3.16 -3.25 5.46
N LEU A 162 3.15 -1.93 5.27
CA LEU A 162 3.91 -0.97 6.05
C LEU A 162 3.00 -0.30 7.08
N ALA A 163 2.75 -1.02 8.18
CA ALA A 163 1.98 -0.62 9.33
C ALA A 163 2.64 -1.18 10.60
N CYS A 164 2.32 -0.65 11.77
CA CYS A 164 2.89 -1.12 13.03
C CYS A 164 2.54 -2.60 13.27
N TYR A 165 3.55 -3.43 13.63
CA TYR A 165 3.37 -4.86 13.93
C TYR A 165 2.60 -5.65 12.85
N SER A 166 2.65 -5.23 11.58
CA SER A 166 1.81 -5.77 10.52
C SER A 166 1.97 -7.28 10.32
N ARG A 167 3.17 -7.86 10.54
CA ARG A 167 3.36 -9.30 10.50
C ARG A 167 2.46 -10.01 11.53
N SER A 168 2.38 -9.51 12.75
CA SER A 168 1.57 -10.15 13.81
C SER A 168 0.08 -10.06 13.52
N TYR A 169 -0.40 -8.90 13.09
CA TYR A 169 -1.83 -8.67 12.90
C TYR A 169 -2.38 -9.18 11.57
N PHE A 170 -1.60 -9.09 10.50
CA PHE A 170 -2.04 -9.52 9.16
C PHE A 170 -1.75 -10.99 8.83
N SER A 171 -0.86 -11.70 9.55
CA SER A 171 -0.42 -13.07 9.21
C SER A 171 -1.57 -14.03 8.92
N LYS A 172 -2.58 -14.07 9.77
CA LYS A 172 -3.76 -14.93 9.59
C LYS A 172 -4.43 -14.73 8.22
N TYR A 173 -4.62 -13.48 7.83
CA TYR A 173 -5.34 -13.14 6.60
C TYR A 173 -4.47 -13.35 5.35
N ILE A 174 -3.18 -13.05 5.46
CA ILE A 174 -2.22 -13.26 4.36
C ILE A 174 -2.03 -14.76 4.08
N GLN A 175 -2.01 -15.60 5.13
CA GLN A 175 -2.01 -17.06 4.98
C GLN A 175 -3.29 -17.58 4.32
N GLN A 176 -4.47 -17.09 4.73
CA GLN A 176 -5.75 -17.44 4.10
C GLN A 176 -5.79 -17.06 2.62
N ALA A 177 -5.26 -15.90 2.28
CA ALA A 177 -5.17 -15.41 0.89
C ALA A 177 -4.07 -16.11 0.07
N GLU A 178 -3.22 -16.94 0.69
CA GLU A 178 -2.04 -17.54 0.06
C GLU A 178 -1.13 -16.51 -0.61
N ALA A 179 -1.05 -15.29 -0.06
CA ALA A 179 -0.26 -14.21 -0.62
C ALA A 179 1.20 -14.28 -0.14
N ASP A 180 2.11 -13.69 -0.94
CA ASP A 180 3.54 -13.63 -0.62
C ASP A 180 3.93 -12.26 -0.03
N PRO A 181 4.27 -12.19 1.27
CA PRO A 181 4.67 -10.93 1.88
C PRO A 181 6.12 -10.58 1.55
N LEU A 182 6.31 -9.62 0.65
CA LEU A 182 7.61 -9.10 0.24
C LEU A 182 8.26 -8.26 1.35
N VAL A 183 7.46 -7.39 2.00
CA VAL A 183 7.92 -6.57 3.12
C VAL A 183 6.76 -6.34 4.09
N TRP A 184 6.96 -6.65 5.37
CA TRP A 184 6.10 -6.26 6.48
C TRP A 184 6.91 -6.00 7.75
N THR A 185 6.26 -5.65 8.85
CA THR A 185 6.94 -5.13 10.04
C THR A 185 6.75 -6.01 11.26
N THR A 186 7.76 -6.02 12.11
CA THR A 186 7.76 -6.73 13.41
C THR A 186 7.59 -5.79 14.61
N GLY A 187 7.42 -4.49 14.39
CA GLY A 187 7.36 -3.49 15.46
C GLY A 187 6.69 -2.19 15.01
N LEU A 188 6.77 -1.18 15.87
CA LEU A 188 6.31 0.17 15.54
C LEU A 188 7.12 0.77 14.39
N MET A 189 6.44 1.47 13.48
CA MET A 189 7.08 2.12 12.34
C MET A 189 6.46 3.46 11.99
N CYS A 190 7.21 4.27 11.21
CA CYS A 190 6.66 5.43 10.51
C CYS A 190 6.32 5.01 9.07
N PRO A 191 5.03 4.94 8.71
CA PRO A 191 4.60 4.48 7.38
C PRO A 191 4.68 5.61 6.35
N GLU A 192 5.88 6.00 5.98
CA GLU A 192 6.15 7.05 5.00
C GLU A 192 6.59 6.49 3.65
N ALA A 193 6.33 7.24 2.59
CA ALA A 193 6.39 6.78 1.20
C ALA A 193 7.76 6.32 0.70
N TYR A 194 8.88 6.83 1.25
CA TYR A 194 10.22 6.44 0.80
C TYR A 194 10.50 4.94 0.96
N THR A 195 9.95 4.31 2.02
CA THR A 195 10.12 2.87 2.26
C THR A 195 9.41 2.04 1.20
N VAL A 196 8.16 2.36 0.92
CA VAL A 196 7.38 1.63 -0.09
C VAL A 196 7.88 1.94 -1.50
N HIS A 197 8.29 3.18 -1.78
CA HIS A 197 8.81 3.58 -3.08
C HIS A 197 10.04 2.73 -3.46
N ASP A 198 11.02 2.63 -2.56
CA ASP A 198 12.25 1.88 -2.83
C ASP A 198 12.00 0.36 -2.90
N ALA A 199 11.04 -0.17 -2.11
CA ALA A 199 10.60 -1.56 -2.24
C ALA A 199 9.94 -1.81 -3.62
N ILE A 200 9.05 -0.92 -4.05
CA ILE A 200 8.38 -1.01 -5.36
C ILE A 200 9.39 -0.90 -6.50
N SER A 201 10.43 -0.06 -6.38
CA SER A 201 11.50 0.04 -7.38
C SER A 201 12.19 -1.33 -7.58
N GLY A 202 12.48 -2.06 -6.50
CA GLY A 202 13.01 -3.43 -6.57
C GLY A 202 12.03 -4.40 -7.23
N TYR A 203 10.75 -4.32 -6.88
CA TYR A 203 9.69 -5.14 -7.48
C TYR A 203 9.58 -4.95 -9.00
N VAL A 204 9.58 -3.69 -9.44
CA VAL A 204 9.54 -3.33 -10.88
C VAL A 204 10.77 -3.84 -11.63
N LEU A 205 11.90 -3.93 -10.97
CA LEU A 205 13.16 -4.49 -11.51
C LEU A 205 13.22 -6.02 -11.43
N ASN A 206 12.19 -6.67 -10.89
CA ASN A 206 12.10 -8.12 -10.69
C ASN A 206 13.23 -8.68 -9.82
N GLU A 207 13.59 -7.93 -8.77
CA GLU A 207 14.56 -8.35 -7.76
C GLU A 207 13.94 -9.42 -6.84
N SER A 208 14.79 -10.17 -6.14
CA SER A 208 14.34 -11.15 -5.13
C SER A 208 13.66 -10.47 -3.94
N ASN A 209 12.84 -11.21 -3.18
CA ASN A 209 12.16 -10.71 -1.99
C ASN A 209 13.15 -10.11 -0.98
N GLU A 210 14.33 -10.71 -0.83
CA GLU A 210 15.37 -10.21 0.06
C GLU A 210 15.99 -8.89 -0.45
N GLU A 211 16.20 -8.74 -1.75
CA GLU A 211 16.72 -7.49 -2.34
C GLU A 211 15.68 -6.36 -2.20
N ILE A 212 14.39 -6.66 -2.44
CA ILE A 212 13.28 -5.72 -2.21
C ILE A 212 13.25 -5.27 -0.75
N ARG A 213 13.34 -6.22 0.21
CA ARG A 213 13.43 -5.94 1.64
C ARG A 213 14.64 -5.06 1.98
N ILE A 214 15.79 -5.34 1.38
CA ILE A 214 17.02 -4.55 1.61
C ILE A 214 16.85 -3.11 1.12
N ARG A 215 16.19 -2.88 -0.02
CA ARG A 215 15.87 -1.53 -0.50
C ARG A 215 15.00 -0.77 0.51
N ALA A 216 13.90 -1.37 0.93
CA ALA A 216 13.02 -0.81 1.97
C ALA A 216 13.79 -0.48 3.25
N THR A 217 14.65 -1.40 3.71
CA THR A 217 15.48 -1.26 4.90
C THR A 217 16.46 -0.08 4.80
N LYS A 218 17.13 0.08 3.66
CA LYS A 218 18.06 1.18 3.43
C LYS A 218 17.34 2.52 3.41
N ALA A 219 16.18 2.61 2.74
CA ALA A 219 15.35 3.80 2.72
C ALA A 219 14.90 4.16 4.15
N TYR A 220 14.32 3.21 4.87
CA TYR A 220 13.87 3.42 6.25
C TYR A 220 15.00 3.90 7.16
N SER A 221 16.14 3.21 7.17
CA SER A 221 17.32 3.59 7.95
C SER A 221 17.78 5.02 7.65
N LYS A 222 17.84 5.39 6.37
CA LYS A 222 18.27 6.71 5.92
C LYS A 222 17.36 7.83 6.42
N PHE A 223 16.05 7.67 6.24
CA PHE A 223 15.08 8.73 6.54
C PHE A 223 14.71 8.77 8.03
N GLN A 224 14.61 7.64 8.70
CA GLN A 224 14.35 7.55 10.14
C GLN A 224 15.63 7.72 11.00
N LYS A 225 16.79 7.85 10.36
CA LYS A 225 18.11 8.03 11.06
C LYS A 225 18.37 6.94 12.10
N CYS A 226 17.90 5.74 11.87
CA CYS A 226 18.17 4.57 12.70
C CYS A 226 19.28 3.71 12.08
N SER A 227 19.87 2.80 12.85
CA SER A 227 20.88 1.89 12.30
C SER A 227 20.26 0.94 11.28
N ILE A 228 21.05 0.53 10.29
CA ILE A 228 20.62 -0.48 9.30
C ILE A 228 20.24 -1.81 9.97
N GLY A 229 20.89 -2.16 11.08
CA GLY A 229 20.56 -3.35 11.88
C GLY A 229 19.19 -3.25 12.54
N ALA A 230 18.81 -2.08 13.06
CA ALA A 230 17.47 -1.83 13.62
C ALA A 230 16.40 -1.91 12.51
N ALA A 231 16.63 -1.26 11.38
CA ALA A 231 15.72 -1.31 10.24
C ALA A 231 15.58 -2.73 9.67
N LYS A 232 16.65 -3.54 9.64
CA LYS A 232 16.60 -4.97 9.25
C LYS A 232 15.79 -5.85 10.20
N LYS A 233 15.79 -5.54 11.49
CA LYS A 233 14.96 -6.26 12.48
C LYS A 233 13.49 -5.89 12.35
N LEU A 234 13.22 -4.64 11.99
CA LEU A 234 11.87 -4.11 11.82
C LEU A 234 11.21 -4.61 10.54
N LEU A 235 11.92 -4.52 9.41
CA LEU A 235 11.40 -4.87 8.08
C LEU A 235 11.86 -6.27 7.68
N VAL A 236 10.90 -7.18 7.53
CA VAL A 236 11.13 -8.60 7.23
C VAL A 236 10.38 -9.03 5.98
N THR A 237 10.76 -10.18 5.41
CA THR A 237 10.12 -10.80 4.24
C THR A 237 9.72 -12.25 4.57
N GLY A 238 8.82 -12.80 3.76
CA GLY A 238 8.31 -14.17 3.93
C GLY A 238 7.31 -14.30 5.09
N PRO A 239 6.68 -15.48 5.22
CA PRO A 239 5.67 -15.77 6.24
C PRO A 239 6.20 -15.77 7.66
#